data_8b4f64f581e28c16f386e911164da6ef
#
_entry.id   8b4f64f581e28c16f386e911164da6ef
#
_cell.length_a   1.000
_cell.length_b   1.000
_cell.length_c   1.000
_cell.angle_alpha   90.00
_cell.angle_beta   90.00
_cell.angle_gamma   90.00
#
_symmetry.space_group_name_H-M   'P 1'
#
loop_
_entity.id
_entity.type
_entity.pdbx_description
1 polymer ?
#
loop_
_entity_poly.entity_id
_entity_poly.type
_entity_poly.pdbx_seq_one_letter_code
_entity_poly.pdbx_strand_id
1 'polypeptide(L)'
;VARHYPDTDTLEIDQVRIRSQGKGERVVLATADRALSNADGSEVQLLGNAVVVREAAVVNGKAQPRLEFRGDFLHAWPQQERVRSHLPVTLLRGKQDRFTADSLEYDNLEQVFQLRGRVRGVLGPAR
;
A
#
# COMPACT_ATOMS: atom_id res chain seq x y z
N VAL A 1 -0.94 -12.71 16.67
CA VAL A 1 0.08 -12.68 17.73
C VAL A 1 1.25 -11.80 17.27
N ALA A 2 1.65 -10.87 18.12
CA ALA A 2 2.77 -10.00 17.84
C ALA A 2 4.03 -10.50 18.57
N ARG A 3 5.16 -10.45 17.89
CA ARG A 3 6.45 -10.86 18.44
C ARG A 3 7.46 -9.74 18.24
N HIS A 4 8.22 -9.44 19.28
CA HIS A 4 9.27 -8.43 19.26
C HIS A 4 10.64 -9.09 19.31
N TYR A 5 11.53 -8.68 18.42
CA TYR A 5 12.90 -9.18 18.36
C TYR A 5 13.85 -8.07 18.82
N PRO A 6 14.36 -8.14 20.07
CA PRO A 6 15.17 -7.05 20.63
C PRO A 6 16.44 -6.76 19.85
N ASP A 7 17.07 -7.78 19.27
CA ASP A 7 18.34 -7.61 18.55
C ASP A 7 18.20 -6.75 17.30
N THR A 8 17.05 -6.83 16.62
CA THR A 8 16.79 -6.07 15.41
C THR A 8 15.78 -4.96 15.60
N ASP A 9 15.20 -4.89 16.81
CA ASP A 9 14.12 -3.96 17.14
C ASP A 9 12.95 -4.08 16.15
N THR A 10 12.67 -5.33 15.75
CA THR A 10 11.64 -5.64 14.77
C THR A 10 10.45 -6.27 15.47
N LEU A 11 9.26 -5.85 15.06
CA LEU A 11 8.01 -6.42 15.52
C LEU A 11 7.44 -7.30 14.41
N GLU A 12 7.16 -8.57 14.70
CA GLU A 12 6.52 -9.49 13.79
C GLU A 12 5.07 -9.71 14.23
N ILE A 13 4.14 -9.56 13.28
CA ILE A 13 2.71 -9.65 13.56
C ILE A 13 2.08 -10.65 12.58
N ASP A 14 1.34 -11.62 13.12
CA ASP A 14 0.55 -12.55 12.31
C ASP A 14 -0.86 -11.98 12.14
N GLN A 15 -1.45 -12.18 10.95
CA GLN A 15 -2.82 -11.72 10.62
C GLN A 15 -2.95 -10.23 10.91
N VAL A 16 -2.07 -9.46 10.27
CA VAL A 16 -1.97 -8.03 10.56
C VAL A 16 -3.12 -7.25 9.93
N ARG A 17 -3.57 -6.25 10.66
CA ARG A 17 -4.55 -5.28 10.18
C ARG A 17 -4.16 -3.91 10.73
N ILE A 18 -3.85 -3.00 9.82
CA ILE A 18 -3.38 -1.67 10.19
C ILE A 18 -4.33 -0.64 9.60
N ARG A 19 -4.73 0.31 10.42
CA ARG A 19 -5.49 1.46 9.97
C ARG A 19 -4.71 2.72 10.33
N SER A 20 -4.43 3.54 9.33
CA SER A 20 -3.71 4.79 9.51
C SER A 20 -4.54 5.93 8.90
N GLN A 21 -4.51 7.07 9.55
CA GLN A 21 -5.15 8.26 9.01
C GLN A 21 -4.07 9.27 8.66
N GLY A 22 -3.92 9.52 7.37
CA GLY A 22 -2.94 10.46 6.86
C GLY A 22 -3.44 11.90 6.93
N LYS A 23 -2.68 12.80 6.36
CA LYS A 23 -3.06 14.20 6.27
C LYS A 23 -4.33 14.35 5.42
N GLY A 24 -5.20 15.28 5.79
CA GLY A 24 -6.44 15.53 5.06
C GLY A 24 -7.48 14.45 5.24
N GLU A 25 -7.45 13.75 6.36
CA GLU A 25 -8.42 12.71 6.73
C GLU A 25 -8.43 11.49 5.79
N ARG A 26 -7.38 11.30 5.01
CA ARG A 26 -7.27 10.10 4.17
C ARG A 26 -6.98 8.89 5.05
N VAL A 27 -7.76 7.84 4.83
CA VAL A 27 -7.63 6.59 5.56
C VAL A 27 -6.87 5.58 4.71
N VAL A 28 -5.87 4.96 5.31
CA VAL A 28 -5.12 3.87 4.69
C VAL A 28 -5.31 2.63 5.54
N LEU A 29 -5.70 1.55 4.88
CA LEU A 29 -5.88 0.25 5.51
C LEU A 29 -4.88 -0.73 4.91
N ALA A 30 -4.24 -1.51 5.76
CA ALA A 30 -3.29 -2.52 5.31
C ALA A 30 -3.59 -3.84 5.99
N THR A 31 -3.62 -4.91 5.20
CA THR A 31 -3.81 -6.27 5.71
C THR A 31 -2.82 -7.21 5.06
N ALA A 32 -2.43 -8.24 5.78
CA ALA A 32 -1.56 -9.28 5.26
C ALA A 32 -1.60 -10.49 6.19
N ASP A 33 -1.07 -11.62 5.70
CA ASP A 33 -0.93 -12.81 6.55
C ASP A 33 0.09 -12.57 7.65
N ARG A 34 1.17 -11.84 7.33
CA ARG A 34 2.21 -11.49 8.29
C ARG A 34 2.74 -10.10 7.99
N ALA A 35 3.29 -9.46 9.00
CA ALA A 35 3.98 -8.20 8.83
C ALA A 35 5.24 -8.15 9.67
N LEU A 36 6.26 -7.46 9.14
CA LEU A 36 7.45 -7.09 9.89
C LEU A 36 7.47 -5.57 9.97
N SER A 37 7.56 -5.05 11.18
CA SER A 37 7.54 -3.62 11.42
C SER A 37 8.78 -3.22 12.19
N ASN A 38 9.29 -2.01 11.95
CA ASN A 38 10.29 -1.45 12.85
C ASN A 38 9.61 -1.00 14.15
N ALA A 39 10.42 -0.56 15.11
CA ALA A 39 9.94 -0.31 16.48
C ALA A 39 8.81 0.70 16.57
N ASP A 40 8.84 1.75 15.73
CA ASP A 40 7.84 2.81 15.80
C ASP A 40 6.73 2.68 14.74
N GLY A 41 6.75 1.62 13.93
CA GLY A 41 5.72 1.41 12.92
C GLY A 41 5.84 2.31 11.70
N SER A 42 6.94 3.05 11.56
CA SER A 42 7.11 3.94 10.42
C SER A 42 7.38 3.20 9.11
N GLU A 43 7.80 1.95 9.19
CA GLU A 43 8.14 1.12 8.06
C GLU A 43 7.62 -0.29 8.31
N VAL A 44 6.82 -0.82 7.38
CA VAL A 44 6.16 -2.11 7.53
C VAL A 44 6.34 -2.91 6.25
N GLN A 45 6.74 -4.18 6.40
CA GLN A 45 6.75 -5.13 5.30
C GLN A 45 5.55 -6.06 5.47
N LEU A 46 4.71 -6.15 4.45
CA LEU A 46 3.52 -6.98 4.43
C LEU A 46 3.79 -8.22 3.59
N LEU A 47 3.58 -9.39 4.17
CA LEU A 47 3.95 -10.67 3.57
C LEU A 47 2.73 -11.58 3.48
N GLY A 48 2.45 -12.09 2.27
CA GLY A 48 1.35 -13.01 2.02
C GLY A 48 0.01 -12.30 1.94
N ASN A 49 -0.63 -12.38 0.78
CA ASN A 49 -1.95 -11.75 0.55
C ASN A 49 -1.99 -10.31 1.04
N ALA A 50 -0.93 -9.57 0.74
CA ALA A 50 -0.81 -8.18 1.19
C ALA A 50 -1.75 -7.29 0.41
N VAL A 51 -2.49 -6.45 1.12
CA VAL A 51 -3.41 -5.48 0.52
C VAL A 51 -3.24 -4.16 1.25
N VAL A 52 -3.01 -3.09 0.50
CA VAL A 52 -2.99 -1.73 1.03
C VAL A 52 -4.05 -0.94 0.28
N VAL A 53 -4.97 -0.35 1.01
CA VAL A 53 -6.06 0.44 0.45
C VAL A 53 -5.96 1.86 0.97
N ARG A 54 -5.92 2.83 0.05
CA ARG A 54 -6.13 4.24 0.38
C ARG A 54 -7.54 4.60 -0.04
N GLU A 55 -8.38 4.94 0.91
CA GLU A 55 -9.76 5.25 0.64
C GLU A 55 -9.90 6.50 -0.24
N ALA A 56 -11.02 6.59 -0.94
CA ALA A 56 -11.34 7.79 -1.71
C ALA A 56 -11.50 8.98 -0.77
N ALA A 57 -11.06 10.14 -1.22
CA ALA A 57 -11.13 11.35 -0.42
C ALA A 57 -11.20 12.58 -1.30
N VAL A 58 -11.57 13.71 -0.71
CA VAL A 58 -11.50 15.01 -1.38
C VAL A 58 -10.41 15.81 -0.69
N VAL A 59 -9.39 16.21 -1.44
CA VAL A 59 -8.25 16.95 -0.91
C VAL A 59 -8.11 18.23 -1.73
N ASN A 60 -8.15 19.38 -1.04
CA ASN A 60 -8.07 20.70 -1.68
C ASN A 60 -9.10 20.87 -2.81
N GLY A 61 -10.31 20.38 -2.58
CA GLY A 61 -11.39 20.46 -3.56
C GLY A 61 -11.29 19.47 -4.72
N LYS A 62 -10.27 18.63 -4.74
CA LYS A 62 -10.09 17.61 -5.79
C LYS A 62 -10.45 16.24 -5.27
N ALA A 63 -11.30 15.54 -6.01
CA ALA A 63 -11.64 14.16 -5.69
C ALA A 63 -10.45 13.26 -6.03
N GLN A 64 -10.07 12.40 -5.08
CA GLN A 64 -9.04 11.40 -5.29
C GLN A 64 -9.69 10.03 -5.22
N PRO A 65 -9.43 9.17 -6.21
CA PRO A 65 -10.06 7.85 -6.22
C PRO A 65 -9.46 6.93 -5.16
N ARG A 66 -10.19 5.88 -4.86
CA ARG A 66 -9.70 4.80 -4.03
C ARG A 66 -8.56 4.08 -4.77
N LEU A 67 -7.48 3.81 -4.05
CA LEU A 67 -6.37 3.01 -4.57
C LEU A 67 -6.24 1.75 -3.76
N GLU A 68 -5.99 0.63 -4.43
CA GLU A 68 -5.77 -0.64 -3.77
C GLU A 68 -4.55 -1.32 -4.39
N PHE A 69 -3.60 -1.68 -3.55
CA PHE A 69 -2.38 -2.39 -3.95
C PHE A 69 -2.48 -3.81 -3.42
N ARG A 70 -2.26 -4.79 -4.28
CA ARG A 70 -2.28 -6.21 -3.91
C ARG A 70 -1.03 -6.91 -4.39
N GLY A 71 -0.50 -7.81 -3.57
CA GLY A 71 0.64 -8.61 -3.95
C GLY A 71 1.03 -9.55 -2.82
N ASP A 72 2.02 -10.40 -3.09
CA ASP A 72 2.55 -11.29 -2.06
C ASP A 72 3.50 -10.56 -1.13
N PHE A 73 4.00 -9.42 -1.55
CA PHE A 73 4.89 -8.59 -0.74
C PHE A 73 4.62 -7.12 -1.04
N LEU A 74 4.41 -6.33 0.01
CA LEU A 74 4.32 -4.87 -0.08
C LEU A 74 5.12 -4.27 1.05
N HIS A 75 5.95 -3.29 0.71
CA HIS A 75 6.72 -2.52 1.67
C HIS A 75 6.07 -1.14 1.78
N ALA A 76 5.67 -0.77 2.98
CA ALA A 76 4.89 0.44 3.19
C ALA A 76 5.52 1.36 4.22
N TRP A 77 5.39 2.65 3.98
CA TRP A 77 5.73 3.72 4.92
C TRP A 77 4.46 4.51 5.17
N PRO A 78 3.61 4.08 6.13
CA PRO A 78 2.26 4.63 6.27
C PRO A 78 2.21 6.13 6.49
N GLN A 79 3.14 6.68 7.28
CA GLN A 79 3.14 8.11 7.58
C GLN A 79 3.56 8.95 6.38
N GLN A 80 4.36 8.38 5.48
CA GLN A 80 4.79 9.03 4.25
C GLN A 80 3.88 8.70 3.08
N GLU A 81 2.90 7.81 3.30
CA GLU A 81 1.99 7.34 2.27
C GLU A 81 2.72 6.80 1.04
N ARG A 82 3.75 5.99 1.28
CA ARG A 82 4.56 5.36 0.24
C ARG A 82 4.38 3.85 0.28
N VAL A 83 4.36 3.25 -0.91
CA VAL A 83 4.27 1.79 -1.07
C VAL A 83 5.27 1.36 -2.13
N ARG A 84 5.93 0.24 -1.90
CA ARG A 84 6.92 -0.30 -2.81
C ARG A 84 6.82 -1.82 -2.83
N SER A 85 7.01 -2.40 -4.00
CA SER A 85 7.12 -3.86 -4.11
C SER A 85 8.13 -4.23 -5.19
N HIS A 86 9.00 -5.20 -4.88
CA HIS A 86 9.91 -5.78 -5.86
C HIS A 86 9.35 -7.09 -6.44
N LEU A 87 8.18 -7.49 -6.03
CA LEU A 87 7.47 -8.68 -6.53
C LEU A 87 6.23 -8.24 -7.31
N PRO A 88 5.63 -9.14 -8.10
CA PRO A 88 4.46 -8.78 -8.90
C PRO A 88 3.35 -8.17 -8.05
N VAL A 89 2.72 -7.14 -8.60
CA VAL A 89 1.73 -6.34 -7.88
C VAL A 89 0.57 -6.00 -8.80
N THR A 90 -0.63 -5.90 -8.21
CA THR A 90 -1.83 -5.41 -8.88
C THR A 90 -2.24 -4.10 -8.22
N LEU A 91 -2.47 -3.08 -9.04
CA LEU A 91 -2.98 -1.79 -8.61
C LEU A 91 -4.40 -1.61 -9.16
N LEU A 92 -5.34 -1.34 -8.28
CA LEU A 92 -6.72 -1.00 -8.64
C LEU A 92 -6.94 0.47 -8.29
N ARG A 93 -7.41 1.24 -9.28
CA ARG A 93 -7.71 2.66 -9.09
C ARG A 93 -9.17 2.93 -9.40
N GLY A 94 -9.88 3.48 -8.44
CA GLY A 94 -11.31 3.68 -8.57
C GLY A 94 -12.02 2.35 -8.65
N LYS A 95 -13.03 2.26 -9.51
CA LYS A 95 -13.85 1.05 -9.61
C LYS A 95 -13.49 0.17 -10.80
N GLN A 96 -12.74 0.70 -11.78
CA GLN A 96 -12.59 0.01 -13.05
C GLN A 96 -11.17 -0.05 -13.59
N ASP A 97 -10.28 0.82 -13.13
CA ASP A 97 -8.90 0.84 -13.61
C ASP A 97 -8.08 -0.22 -12.89
N ARG A 98 -7.38 -1.03 -13.67
CA ARG A 98 -6.56 -2.11 -13.12
C ARG A 98 -5.21 -2.15 -13.85
N PHE A 99 -4.14 -2.22 -13.07
CA PHE A 99 -2.78 -2.30 -13.58
C PHE A 99 -2.06 -3.46 -12.90
N THR A 100 -1.26 -4.20 -13.67
CA THR A 100 -0.37 -5.21 -13.12
C THR A 100 1.05 -4.92 -13.58
N ALA A 101 2.02 -5.25 -12.75
CA ALA A 101 3.43 -5.03 -13.05
C ALA A 101 4.28 -5.97 -12.22
N ASP A 102 5.56 -6.13 -12.62
CA ASP A 102 6.50 -6.95 -11.85
C ASP A 102 7.00 -6.22 -10.60
N SER A 103 7.01 -4.90 -10.63
CA SER A 103 7.39 -4.10 -9.46
C SER A 103 6.65 -2.77 -9.46
N LEU A 104 6.64 -2.13 -8.29
CA LEU A 104 5.89 -0.88 -8.08
C LEU A 104 6.65 0.02 -7.11
N GLU A 105 6.61 1.32 -7.39
CA GLU A 105 6.87 2.37 -6.41
C GLU A 105 5.73 3.38 -6.47
N TYR A 106 5.20 3.73 -5.32
CA TYR A 106 4.15 4.74 -5.21
C TYR A 106 4.48 5.72 -4.11
N ASP A 107 4.39 7.01 -4.42
CA ASP A 107 4.56 8.10 -3.47
C ASP A 107 3.34 9.01 -3.58
N ASN A 108 2.52 9.04 -2.54
CA ASN A 108 1.30 9.83 -2.55
C ASN A 108 1.58 11.33 -2.39
N LEU A 109 2.65 11.69 -1.70
CA LEU A 109 2.99 13.11 -1.54
C LEU A 109 3.32 13.76 -2.88
N GLU A 110 4.03 13.04 -3.74
CA GLU A 110 4.34 13.51 -5.09
C GLU A 110 3.33 13.02 -6.12
N GLN A 111 2.43 12.11 -5.73
CA GLN A 111 1.41 11.51 -6.57
C GLN A 111 2.00 10.84 -7.80
N VAL A 112 3.08 10.12 -7.60
CA VAL A 112 3.83 9.46 -8.67
C VAL A 112 3.72 7.95 -8.50
N PHE A 113 3.38 7.27 -9.58
CA PHE A 113 3.44 5.82 -9.70
C PHE A 113 4.55 5.44 -10.65
N GLN A 114 5.35 4.44 -10.28
CA GLN A 114 6.30 3.82 -11.20
C GLN A 114 6.02 2.33 -11.22
N LEU A 115 5.57 1.84 -12.36
CA LEU A 115 5.32 0.42 -12.60
C LEU A 115 6.37 -0.07 -13.58
N ARG A 116 7.00 -1.20 -13.27
CA ARG A 116 8.09 -1.73 -14.09
C ARG A 116 7.90 -3.20 -14.35
N GLY A 117 8.35 -3.66 -15.53
CA GLY A 117 8.34 -5.06 -15.94
C GLY A 117 6.94 -5.56 -16.24
N ARG A 118 6.71 -6.02 -17.45
CA ARG A 118 5.45 -6.59 -17.92
C ARG A 118 4.22 -5.81 -17.43
N VAL A 119 4.28 -4.50 -17.58
CA VAL A 119 3.18 -3.62 -17.15
C VAL A 119 1.98 -3.81 -18.07
N ARG A 120 0.82 -4.07 -17.49
CA ARG A 120 -0.44 -4.16 -18.21
C ARG A 120 -1.48 -3.31 -17.49
N GLY A 121 -2.31 -2.65 -18.27
CA GLY A 121 -3.36 -1.82 -17.70
C GLY A 121 -4.66 -1.97 -18.45
N VAL A 122 -5.75 -1.99 -17.69
CA VAL A 122 -7.10 -1.92 -18.21
C VAL A 122 -7.74 -0.68 -17.61
N LEU A 123 -8.18 0.23 -18.46
CA LEU A 123 -8.87 1.43 -18.02
C LEU A 123 -10.36 1.24 -18.19
N GLY A 124 -11.11 1.67 -17.18
CA GLY A 124 -12.57 1.64 -17.27
C GLY A 124 -13.08 2.64 -18.30
N PRO A 125 -14.38 2.56 -18.63
CA PRO A 125 -14.97 3.49 -19.58
C PRO A 125 -14.87 4.93 -19.10
N ALA A 126 -14.64 5.84 -20.03
CA ALA A 126 -14.64 7.27 -19.75
C ALA A 126 -16.03 7.72 -19.32
N ARG A 127 -16.08 8.69 -18.40
CA ARG A 127 -17.34 9.22 -17.88
C ARG A 127 -17.38 10.72 -17.96
#